data_c301400834b8cdef4649605de3e42f6f
#
_entry.id   c301400834b8cdef4649605de3e42f6f
#
_cell.length_a   1.000
_cell.length_b   1.000
_cell.length_c   1.000
_cell.angle_alpha   90.00
_cell.angle_beta   90.00
_cell.angle_gamma   90.00
#
_symmetry.space_group_name_H-M   'P 1'
#
loop_
_entity.id
_entity.type
_entity.pdbx_description
1 polymer ?
#
loop_
_entity_poly.entity_id
_entity_poly.type
_entity_poly.pdbx_seq_one_letter_code
_entity_poly.pdbx_strand_id
1 'polypeptide(L)'
;MERFVGDYALEQGFKFEKASDESYTEKVAVVGAGPAGLSCAYQLAKLGYPVTVFEAFSKPGGMLRYGIPDYRLPPEILDKEISRIEELGVEIKCNQIIGKDFPYEDLQNNYDAIFVGIGAHKGKLLGIPNEDAENIFTGTEFLNKINSGQTIEVGDKVLVVGGGDTAIDAARVSRRLGAEVTVVYRRTRNEMPAIEEEIVGAEEEGIAFEFLAAPVDFVKEGDRITKMKCQKMELGEPDDSGRRRPVPIADEYFEVEATTAIAAISQEPDFTGMDNLHEGKDWIKIDEGGATNVDKTFAGGDAIDLGLATIAIFHGRKAAETIHYRFRGITPESVEKPPVITHDKIILDYYESKVRQEAIQLSPEERLKLQDGEIMSTLTEEQAIEEAKRCMSCASCFDCGTCWSLCQDQAIKKPIKKYEPYTFKLDFCNGCNKCAENCPCGYIEMR
;
A
#
# COMPACT_ATOMS: atom_id res chain seq x y z
N MET A 1 4.90 8.42 13.41
CA MET A 1 4.99 9.84 13.01
C MET A 1 4.01 10.19 11.90
N GLU A 2 4.05 9.56 10.73
CA GLU A 2 3.15 9.89 9.60
C GLU A 2 1.68 9.82 10.00
N ARG A 3 1.27 8.74 10.68
CA ARG A 3 -0.09 8.60 11.20
C ARG A 3 -0.47 9.73 12.15
N PHE A 4 0.38 10.05 13.14
CA PHE A 4 0.13 11.14 14.09
C PHE A 4 -0.11 12.48 13.35
N VAL A 5 0.72 12.80 12.34
CA VAL A 5 0.55 14.03 11.56
C VAL A 5 -0.75 14.02 10.76
N GLY A 6 -1.13 12.85 10.19
CA GLY A 6 -2.40 12.70 9.47
C GLY A 6 -3.61 12.90 10.38
N ASP A 7 -3.65 12.21 11.52
CA ASP A 7 -4.72 12.31 12.51
C ASP A 7 -4.84 13.75 13.04
N TYR A 8 -3.71 14.37 13.40
CA TYR A 8 -3.66 15.77 13.85
C TYR A 8 -4.22 16.72 12.78
N ALA A 9 -3.84 16.52 11.50
CA ALA A 9 -4.34 17.35 10.41
C ALA A 9 -5.86 17.23 10.22
N LEU A 10 -6.40 16.02 10.38
CA LEU A 10 -7.85 15.77 10.33
C LEU A 10 -8.57 16.42 11.51
N GLU A 11 -8.04 16.31 12.74
CA GLU A 11 -8.59 16.91 13.95
C GLU A 11 -8.59 18.44 13.89
N GLN A 12 -7.51 19.04 13.35
CA GLN A 12 -7.40 20.49 13.19
C GLN A 12 -8.19 21.02 11.97
N GLY A 13 -8.79 20.14 11.16
CA GLY A 13 -9.58 20.52 9.99
C GLY A 13 -8.76 21.15 8.87
N PHE A 14 -7.48 20.76 8.71
CA PHE A 14 -6.67 21.23 7.60
C PHE A 14 -7.27 20.79 6.27
N LYS A 15 -7.43 21.75 5.36
CA LYS A 15 -7.95 21.53 4.02
C LYS A 15 -6.82 21.41 3.00
N PHE A 16 -7.08 20.68 1.93
CA PHE A 16 -6.19 20.71 0.79
C PHE A 16 -6.35 22.02 0.03
N GLU A 17 -5.24 22.61 -0.37
CA GLU A 17 -5.22 23.86 -1.14
C GLU A 17 -4.90 23.57 -2.60
N LYS A 18 -5.50 24.35 -3.51
CA LYS A 18 -5.10 24.35 -4.92
C LYS A 18 -3.66 24.84 -5.06
N ALA A 19 -2.93 24.29 -6.02
CA ALA A 19 -1.54 24.68 -6.29
C ALA A 19 -1.45 26.07 -6.96
N SER A 20 -2.52 26.49 -7.65
CA SER A 20 -2.64 27.80 -8.29
C SER A 20 -4.12 28.16 -8.45
N ASP A 21 -4.40 29.42 -8.80
CA ASP A 21 -5.74 29.89 -9.17
C ASP A 21 -6.11 29.53 -10.62
N GLU A 22 -5.25 28.81 -11.34
CA GLU A 22 -5.50 28.37 -12.70
C GLU A 22 -6.66 27.37 -12.75
N SER A 23 -7.45 27.44 -13.79
CA SER A 23 -8.55 26.51 -14.08
C SER A 23 -8.44 26.08 -15.54
N TYR A 24 -8.36 24.78 -15.74
CA TYR A 24 -8.24 24.18 -17.07
C TYR A 24 -9.58 23.64 -17.55
N THR A 25 -9.74 23.43 -18.84
CA THR A 25 -10.96 22.94 -19.48
C THR A 25 -10.92 21.47 -19.85
N GLU A 26 -9.70 20.92 -19.92
CA GLU A 26 -9.47 19.51 -20.24
C GLU A 26 -10.02 18.63 -19.12
N LYS A 27 -10.92 17.72 -19.48
CA LYS A 27 -11.63 16.82 -18.57
C LYS A 27 -10.87 15.52 -18.38
N VAL A 28 -10.72 15.09 -17.16
CA VAL A 28 -10.09 13.81 -16.86
C VAL A 28 -11.05 12.84 -16.19
N ALA A 29 -11.17 11.63 -16.78
CA ALA A 29 -11.86 10.51 -16.15
C ALA A 29 -10.88 9.66 -15.35
N VAL A 30 -11.28 9.25 -14.15
CA VAL A 30 -10.56 8.28 -13.32
C VAL A 30 -11.46 7.09 -13.11
N VAL A 31 -11.00 5.89 -13.47
CA VAL A 31 -11.74 4.64 -13.30
C VAL A 31 -11.19 3.90 -12.08
N GLY A 32 -12.00 3.85 -11.02
CA GLY A 32 -11.67 3.29 -9.72
C GLY A 32 -11.26 4.36 -8.70
N ALA A 33 -11.95 4.38 -7.56
CA ALA A 33 -11.69 5.27 -6.42
C ALA A 33 -10.84 4.60 -5.33
N GLY A 34 -9.91 3.73 -5.73
CA GLY A 34 -8.86 3.20 -4.86
C GLY A 34 -7.69 4.19 -4.69
N PRO A 35 -6.62 3.83 -3.93
CA PRO A 35 -5.50 4.73 -3.64
C PRO A 35 -4.87 5.37 -4.88
N ALA A 36 -4.69 4.61 -5.97
CA ALA A 36 -4.12 5.13 -7.22
C ALA A 36 -5.03 6.18 -7.88
N GLY A 37 -6.34 5.86 -8.01
CA GLY A 37 -7.31 6.75 -8.63
C GLY A 37 -7.52 8.03 -7.82
N LEU A 38 -7.69 7.90 -6.50
CA LEU A 38 -7.83 9.06 -5.60
C LEU A 38 -6.59 9.96 -5.61
N SER A 39 -5.39 9.38 -5.66
CA SER A 39 -4.15 10.14 -5.80
C SER A 39 -4.08 10.88 -7.11
N CYS A 40 -4.42 10.24 -8.24
CA CYS A 40 -4.47 10.89 -9.55
C CYS A 40 -5.49 12.05 -9.56
N ALA A 41 -6.69 11.79 -9.05
CA ALA A 41 -7.76 12.80 -8.97
C ALA A 41 -7.35 14.00 -8.10
N TYR A 42 -6.77 13.75 -6.92
CA TYR A 42 -6.24 14.78 -6.03
C TYR A 42 -5.23 15.68 -6.73
N GLN A 43 -4.21 15.09 -7.36
CA GLN A 43 -3.13 15.86 -7.99
C GLN A 43 -3.65 16.72 -9.15
N LEU A 44 -4.54 16.18 -9.97
CA LEU A 44 -5.12 16.91 -11.10
C LEU A 44 -6.08 18.01 -10.64
N ALA A 45 -6.94 17.74 -9.67
CA ALA A 45 -7.85 18.75 -9.10
C ALA A 45 -7.09 19.88 -8.42
N LYS A 46 -5.99 19.55 -7.71
CA LYS A 46 -5.09 20.53 -7.11
C LYS A 46 -4.46 21.46 -8.16
N LEU A 47 -4.21 20.97 -9.37
CA LEU A 47 -3.70 21.74 -10.51
C LEU A 47 -4.81 22.53 -11.24
N GLY A 48 -6.09 22.31 -10.94
CA GLY A 48 -7.22 23.03 -11.53
C GLY A 48 -7.93 22.30 -12.69
N TYR A 49 -7.71 21.01 -12.89
CA TYR A 49 -8.44 20.21 -13.88
C TYR A 49 -9.80 19.73 -13.34
N PRO A 50 -10.87 19.71 -14.16
CA PRO A 50 -12.11 19.03 -13.83
C PRO A 50 -11.91 17.52 -13.90
N VAL A 51 -12.12 16.84 -12.76
CA VAL A 51 -11.93 15.39 -12.61
C VAL A 51 -13.22 14.71 -12.20
N THR A 52 -13.60 13.65 -12.93
CA THR A 52 -14.70 12.75 -12.56
C THR A 52 -14.13 11.36 -12.29
N VAL A 53 -14.39 10.83 -11.09
CA VAL A 53 -14.03 9.48 -10.67
C VAL A 53 -15.25 8.57 -10.79
N PHE A 54 -15.09 7.43 -11.46
CA PHE A 54 -16.10 6.39 -11.59
C PHE A 54 -15.71 5.21 -10.69
N GLU A 55 -16.58 4.86 -9.76
CA GLU A 55 -16.35 3.80 -8.77
C GLU A 55 -17.41 2.72 -8.92
N ALA A 56 -16.97 1.47 -9.04
CA ALA A 56 -17.84 0.32 -9.20
C ALA A 56 -18.65 0.01 -7.92
N PHE A 57 -18.07 0.23 -6.76
CA PHE A 57 -18.71 -0.03 -5.47
C PHE A 57 -19.56 1.16 -5.00
N SER A 58 -20.31 0.93 -3.92
CA SER A 58 -21.20 1.93 -3.33
C SER A 58 -20.49 3.07 -2.60
N LYS A 59 -19.22 2.89 -2.24
CA LYS A 59 -18.37 3.88 -1.57
C LYS A 59 -16.97 3.88 -2.15
N PRO A 60 -16.28 5.04 -2.19
CA PRO A 60 -14.90 5.13 -2.62
C PRO A 60 -13.95 4.57 -1.56
N GLY A 61 -12.72 4.21 -1.96
CA GLY A 61 -11.65 3.73 -1.07
C GLY A 61 -10.92 2.50 -1.60
N GLY A 62 -11.53 1.73 -2.52
CA GLY A 62 -10.92 0.52 -3.07
C GLY A 62 -10.50 -0.47 -1.98
N MET A 63 -9.31 -1.07 -2.11
CA MET A 63 -8.80 -2.04 -1.12
C MET A 63 -8.60 -1.46 0.29
N LEU A 64 -8.41 -0.15 0.45
CA LEU A 64 -8.36 0.47 1.79
C LEU A 64 -9.70 0.31 2.52
N ARG A 65 -10.82 0.26 1.82
CA ARG A 65 -12.16 0.08 2.39
C ARG A 65 -12.62 -1.36 2.38
N TYR A 66 -12.42 -2.06 1.26
CA TYR A 66 -13.04 -3.37 1.02
C TYR A 66 -12.10 -4.54 1.33
N GLY A 67 -10.80 -4.29 1.51
CA GLY A 67 -9.80 -5.31 1.81
C GLY A 67 -9.22 -5.21 3.21
N ILE A 68 -8.90 -3.99 3.68
CA ILE A 68 -8.33 -3.80 5.02
C ILE A 68 -9.45 -3.80 6.07
N PRO A 69 -9.35 -4.62 7.13
CA PRO A 69 -10.36 -4.64 8.18
C PRO A 69 -10.45 -3.33 8.97
N ASP A 70 -11.64 -2.98 9.44
CA ASP A 70 -11.93 -1.74 10.16
C ASP A 70 -11.07 -1.56 11.42
N TYR A 71 -10.69 -2.64 12.08
CA TYR A 71 -9.81 -2.59 13.26
C TYR A 71 -8.37 -2.13 12.95
N ARG A 72 -7.95 -2.15 11.66
CA ARG A 72 -6.66 -1.61 11.18
C ARG A 72 -6.82 -0.22 10.56
N LEU A 73 -7.90 0.00 9.82
CA LEU A 73 -8.20 1.27 9.17
C LEU A 73 -9.68 1.61 9.30
N PRO A 74 -10.06 2.41 10.30
CA PRO A 74 -11.44 2.84 10.48
C PRO A 74 -11.99 3.56 9.25
N PRO A 75 -13.19 3.19 8.76
CA PRO A 75 -13.77 3.78 7.56
C PRO A 75 -14.00 5.29 7.70
N GLU A 76 -14.19 5.82 8.90
CA GLU A 76 -14.38 7.25 9.15
C GLU A 76 -13.13 8.08 8.85
N ILE A 77 -11.93 7.52 9.06
CA ILE A 77 -10.66 8.17 8.71
C ILE A 77 -10.57 8.29 7.18
N LEU A 78 -10.88 7.19 6.49
CA LEU A 78 -10.89 7.16 5.03
C LEU A 78 -11.94 8.10 4.44
N ASP A 79 -13.15 8.15 5.02
CA ASP A 79 -14.21 9.07 4.59
C ASP A 79 -13.78 10.54 4.71
N LYS A 80 -13.13 10.93 5.82
CA LYS A 80 -12.61 12.27 6.01
C LYS A 80 -11.54 12.63 4.97
N GLU A 81 -10.59 11.72 4.70
CA GLU A 81 -9.55 11.96 3.70
C GLU A 81 -10.13 12.10 2.29
N ILE A 82 -11.11 11.28 1.93
CA ILE A 82 -11.77 11.35 0.62
C ILE A 82 -12.58 12.64 0.50
N SER A 83 -13.31 13.05 1.54
CA SER A 83 -14.07 14.30 1.54
C SER A 83 -13.20 15.52 1.27
N ARG A 84 -11.95 15.54 1.78
CA ARG A 84 -10.98 16.62 1.49
C ARG A 84 -10.60 16.67 0.01
N ILE A 85 -10.58 15.50 -0.67
CA ILE A 85 -10.34 15.43 -2.13
C ILE A 85 -11.56 15.96 -2.88
N GLU A 86 -12.78 15.61 -2.46
CA GLU A 86 -14.01 16.13 -3.05
C GLU A 86 -14.15 17.66 -2.88
N GLU A 87 -13.69 18.22 -1.74
CA GLU A 87 -13.65 19.67 -1.51
C GLU A 87 -12.78 20.43 -2.52
N LEU A 88 -11.82 19.79 -3.18
CA LEU A 88 -11.07 20.37 -4.30
C LEU A 88 -11.88 20.46 -5.60
N GLY A 89 -13.07 19.88 -5.65
CA GLY A 89 -13.96 19.87 -6.81
C GLY A 89 -13.92 18.55 -7.61
N VAL A 90 -13.38 17.47 -7.04
CA VAL A 90 -13.46 16.13 -7.64
C VAL A 90 -14.88 15.60 -7.53
N GLU A 91 -15.48 15.17 -8.65
CA GLU A 91 -16.77 14.49 -8.68
C GLU A 91 -16.58 12.99 -8.59
N ILE A 92 -17.11 12.31 -7.55
CA ILE A 92 -17.05 10.85 -7.41
C ILE A 92 -18.44 10.24 -7.68
N LYS A 93 -18.51 9.35 -8.68
CA LYS A 93 -19.72 8.64 -9.09
C LYS A 93 -19.61 7.16 -8.72
N CYS A 94 -20.21 6.79 -7.60
CA CYS A 94 -20.28 5.41 -7.13
C CYS A 94 -21.36 4.60 -7.89
N ASN A 95 -21.28 3.27 -7.79
CA ASN A 95 -22.17 2.31 -8.50
C ASN A 95 -22.12 2.50 -10.02
N GLN A 96 -20.93 2.73 -10.58
CA GLN A 96 -20.70 2.95 -12.00
C GLN A 96 -19.58 2.00 -12.48
N ILE A 97 -19.94 0.88 -13.06
CA ILE A 97 -19.00 -0.12 -13.57
C ILE A 97 -18.67 0.22 -15.02
N ILE A 98 -17.47 0.76 -15.26
CA ILE A 98 -16.97 0.99 -16.61
C ILE A 98 -16.72 -0.35 -17.30
N GLY A 99 -17.13 -0.46 -18.55
CA GLY A 99 -17.11 -1.70 -19.32
C GLY A 99 -18.40 -2.52 -19.21
N LYS A 100 -19.27 -2.22 -18.22
CA LYS A 100 -20.56 -2.89 -18.03
C LYS A 100 -21.74 -1.91 -18.10
N ASP A 101 -21.78 -0.90 -17.21
CA ASP A 101 -22.84 0.10 -17.17
C ASP A 101 -22.58 1.22 -18.19
N PHE A 102 -21.32 1.52 -18.44
CA PHE A 102 -20.83 2.49 -19.41
C PHE A 102 -19.73 1.87 -20.25
N PRO A 103 -19.82 1.90 -21.60
CA PRO A 103 -18.73 1.50 -22.46
C PRO A 103 -17.48 2.32 -22.20
N TYR A 104 -16.32 1.67 -22.23
CA TYR A 104 -15.03 2.37 -22.08
C TYR A 104 -14.81 3.41 -23.18
N GLU A 105 -15.30 3.16 -24.38
CA GLU A 105 -15.24 4.07 -25.54
C GLU A 105 -15.95 5.40 -25.27
N ASP A 106 -16.99 5.42 -24.42
CA ASP A 106 -17.68 6.64 -24.07
C ASP A 106 -16.77 7.57 -23.24
N LEU A 107 -15.88 7.02 -22.42
CA LEU A 107 -14.88 7.81 -21.73
C LEU A 107 -13.86 8.40 -22.72
N GLN A 108 -13.40 7.61 -23.69
CA GLN A 108 -12.47 8.09 -24.73
C GLN A 108 -13.04 9.23 -25.56
N ASN A 109 -14.36 9.23 -25.78
CA ASN A 109 -15.05 10.27 -26.55
C ASN A 109 -15.34 11.54 -25.76
N ASN A 110 -15.52 11.44 -24.43
CA ASN A 110 -16.01 12.54 -23.60
C ASN A 110 -14.94 13.16 -22.69
N TYR A 111 -13.75 12.55 -22.59
CA TYR A 111 -12.64 13.00 -21.75
C TYR A 111 -11.36 13.15 -22.54
N ASP A 112 -10.52 14.08 -22.10
CA ASP A 112 -9.25 14.40 -22.74
C ASP A 112 -8.12 13.48 -22.25
N ALA A 113 -8.25 12.91 -21.05
CA ALA A 113 -7.41 11.82 -20.53
C ALA A 113 -8.22 10.88 -19.63
N ILE A 114 -7.76 9.63 -19.53
CA ILE A 114 -8.37 8.60 -18.69
C ILE A 114 -7.27 7.95 -17.86
N PHE A 115 -7.49 7.85 -16.55
CA PHE A 115 -6.64 7.06 -15.66
C PHE A 115 -7.39 5.80 -15.21
N VAL A 116 -6.79 4.63 -15.40
CA VAL A 116 -7.35 3.32 -15.03
C VAL A 116 -6.66 2.81 -13.77
N GLY A 117 -7.37 2.88 -12.64
CA GLY A 117 -6.91 2.45 -11.32
C GLY A 117 -7.90 1.48 -10.67
N ILE A 118 -8.39 0.51 -11.44
CA ILE A 118 -9.43 -0.47 -11.03
C ILE A 118 -8.97 -1.42 -9.92
N GLY A 119 -7.67 -1.50 -9.67
CA GLY A 119 -7.10 -2.43 -8.70
C GLY A 119 -7.25 -3.90 -9.13
N ALA A 120 -7.14 -4.81 -8.16
CA ALA A 120 -7.28 -6.25 -8.34
C ALA A 120 -8.21 -6.79 -7.25
N HIS A 121 -9.50 -6.89 -7.53
CA HIS A 121 -10.52 -7.30 -6.57
C HIS A 121 -10.98 -8.75 -6.71
N LYS A 122 -10.56 -9.42 -7.80
CA LYS A 122 -10.94 -10.81 -8.06
C LYS A 122 -9.91 -11.76 -7.46
N GLY A 123 -10.28 -12.43 -6.39
CA GLY A 123 -9.40 -13.41 -5.74
C GLY A 123 -9.19 -14.65 -6.60
N LYS A 124 -8.01 -15.25 -6.49
CA LYS A 124 -7.69 -16.51 -7.17
C LYS A 124 -8.03 -17.70 -6.28
N LEU A 125 -8.67 -18.68 -6.89
CA LEU A 125 -8.89 -19.98 -6.32
C LEU A 125 -7.59 -20.82 -6.36
N LEU A 126 -7.55 -21.92 -5.58
CA LEU A 126 -6.38 -22.80 -5.48
C LEU A 126 -6.18 -23.66 -6.74
N GLY A 127 -7.26 -23.91 -7.50
CA GLY A 127 -7.26 -24.76 -8.67
C GLY A 127 -7.22 -26.26 -8.32
N ILE A 128 -7.83 -26.65 -7.21
CA ILE A 128 -7.89 -28.02 -6.70
C ILE A 128 -9.33 -28.57 -6.75
N PRO A 129 -9.52 -29.91 -6.68
CA PRO A 129 -10.85 -30.48 -6.69
C PRO A 129 -11.75 -29.98 -5.55
N ASN A 130 -13.06 -29.99 -5.80
CA ASN A 130 -14.11 -29.63 -4.85
C ASN A 130 -14.07 -28.17 -4.32
N GLU A 131 -13.35 -27.28 -5.00
CA GLU A 131 -13.21 -25.88 -4.61
C GLU A 131 -14.46 -25.04 -4.93
N ASP A 132 -15.46 -25.62 -5.56
CA ASP A 132 -16.77 -25.05 -5.88
C ASP A 132 -17.78 -25.11 -4.71
N ALA A 133 -17.37 -25.56 -3.53
CA ALA A 133 -18.24 -25.67 -2.36
C ALA A 133 -18.69 -24.29 -1.84
N GLU A 134 -19.94 -24.19 -1.34
CA GLU A 134 -20.56 -22.95 -0.88
C GLU A 134 -19.85 -22.26 0.30
N ASN A 135 -19.07 -23.00 1.07
CA ASN A 135 -18.31 -22.51 2.24
C ASN A 135 -16.82 -22.31 1.93
N ILE A 136 -16.49 -22.09 0.65
CA ILE A 136 -15.16 -21.66 0.20
C ILE A 136 -15.27 -20.24 -0.34
N PHE A 137 -14.36 -19.39 0.10
CA PHE A 137 -14.25 -17.99 -0.32
C PHE A 137 -12.84 -17.70 -0.81
N THR A 138 -12.70 -16.72 -1.69
CA THR A 138 -11.40 -16.07 -1.86
C THR A 138 -11.19 -15.01 -0.76
N GLY A 139 -9.93 -14.70 -0.42
CA GLY A 139 -9.63 -13.73 0.63
C GLY A 139 -10.22 -12.35 0.35
N THR A 140 -10.13 -11.88 -0.89
CA THR A 140 -10.70 -10.59 -1.30
C THR A 140 -12.23 -10.59 -1.24
N GLU A 141 -12.89 -11.68 -1.66
CA GLU A 141 -14.34 -11.81 -1.55
C GLU A 141 -14.82 -11.80 -0.10
N PHE A 142 -14.16 -12.59 0.75
CA PHE A 142 -14.47 -12.70 2.17
C PHE A 142 -14.37 -11.33 2.86
N LEU A 143 -13.23 -10.66 2.72
CA LEU A 143 -13.00 -9.34 3.34
C LEU A 143 -13.95 -8.28 2.79
N ASN A 144 -14.20 -8.27 1.47
CA ASN A 144 -15.15 -7.35 0.86
C ASN A 144 -16.55 -7.51 1.44
N LYS A 145 -17.06 -8.73 1.57
CA LYS A 145 -18.38 -9.00 2.15
C LYS A 145 -18.48 -8.50 3.60
N ILE A 146 -17.47 -8.80 4.42
CA ILE A 146 -17.42 -8.35 5.83
C ILE A 146 -17.38 -6.81 5.91
N ASN A 147 -16.45 -6.18 5.22
CA ASN A 147 -16.27 -4.72 5.24
C ASN A 147 -17.45 -3.96 4.58
N SER A 148 -18.24 -4.66 3.78
CA SER A 148 -19.51 -4.16 3.24
C SER A 148 -20.71 -4.36 4.20
N GLY A 149 -20.48 -4.87 5.41
CA GLY A 149 -21.50 -5.11 6.43
C GLY A 149 -22.38 -6.35 6.17
N GLN A 150 -21.92 -7.28 5.32
CA GLN A 150 -22.65 -8.54 5.11
C GLN A 150 -22.29 -9.54 6.22
N THR A 151 -23.27 -10.27 6.71
CA THR A 151 -23.05 -11.36 7.67
C THR A 151 -22.63 -12.62 6.93
N ILE A 152 -21.51 -13.20 7.34
CA ILE A 152 -21.01 -14.50 6.86
C ILE A 152 -20.98 -15.48 8.02
N GLU A 153 -21.61 -16.63 7.85
CA GLU A 153 -21.49 -17.75 8.80
C GLU A 153 -20.25 -18.58 8.44
N VAL A 154 -19.19 -18.41 9.20
CA VAL A 154 -17.92 -19.13 8.96
C VAL A 154 -17.86 -20.50 9.67
N GLY A 155 -18.78 -20.77 10.60
CA GLY A 155 -18.76 -21.98 11.43
C GLY A 155 -17.62 -21.99 12.45
N ASP A 156 -17.34 -23.19 12.99
CA ASP A 156 -16.43 -23.31 14.15
C ASP A 156 -14.95 -23.40 13.77
N LYS A 157 -14.62 -23.93 12.57
CA LYS A 157 -13.24 -24.17 12.12
C LYS A 157 -12.98 -23.54 10.76
N VAL A 158 -12.13 -22.54 10.72
CA VAL A 158 -11.76 -21.83 9.48
C VAL A 158 -10.32 -22.12 9.10
N LEU A 159 -10.12 -22.57 7.87
CA LEU A 159 -8.78 -22.69 7.27
C LEU A 159 -8.53 -21.55 6.30
N VAL A 160 -7.45 -20.80 6.51
CA VAL A 160 -7.02 -19.74 5.60
C VAL A 160 -5.76 -20.16 4.88
N VAL A 161 -5.80 -20.22 3.56
CA VAL A 161 -4.68 -20.66 2.74
C VAL A 161 -3.93 -19.45 2.18
N GLY A 162 -2.72 -19.24 2.66
CA GLY A 162 -1.87 -18.12 2.23
C GLY A 162 -0.95 -17.62 3.33
N GLY A 163 -0.03 -16.74 2.99
CA GLY A 163 0.93 -16.17 3.94
C GLY A 163 1.16 -14.66 3.75
N GLY A 164 0.34 -14.00 2.94
CA GLY A 164 0.36 -12.54 2.75
C GLY A 164 -0.63 -11.81 3.65
N ASP A 165 -0.63 -10.47 3.59
CA ASP A 165 -1.50 -9.62 4.42
C ASP A 165 -2.98 -9.99 4.31
N THR A 166 -3.48 -10.27 3.12
CA THR A 166 -4.88 -10.71 2.91
C THR A 166 -5.21 -12.00 3.69
N ALA A 167 -4.25 -12.93 3.78
CA ALA A 167 -4.46 -14.17 4.55
C ALA A 167 -4.52 -13.89 6.06
N ILE A 168 -3.61 -13.05 6.55
CA ILE A 168 -3.58 -12.68 7.96
C ILE A 168 -4.82 -11.86 8.34
N ASP A 169 -5.24 -10.91 7.50
CA ASP A 169 -6.47 -10.14 7.72
C ASP A 169 -7.70 -11.04 7.74
N ALA A 170 -7.84 -11.96 6.77
CA ALA A 170 -8.96 -12.91 6.73
C ALA A 170 -8.96 -13.85 7.96
N ALA A 171 -7.79 -14.29 8.41
CA ALA A 171 -7.65 -15.13 9.61
C ALA A 171 -8.06 -14.37 10.88
N ARG A 172 -7.57 -13.15 11.06
CA ARG A 172 -7.89 -12.31 12.23
C ARG A 172 -9.36 -11.89 12.26
N VAL A 173 -9.96 -11.60 11.10
CA VAL A 173 -11.41 -11.35 10.98
C VAL A 173 -12.20 -12.62 11.36
N SER A 174 -11.85 -13.78 10.81
CA SER A 174 -12.51 -15.04 11.13
C SER A 174 -12.43 -15.38 12.63
N ARG A 175 -11.29 -15.06 13.27
CA ARG A 175 -11.11 -15.21 14.72
C ARG A 175 -12.06 -14.33 15.52
N ARG A 176 -12.29 -13.08 15.08
CA ARG A 176 -13.27 -12.14 15.69
C ARG A 176 -14.71 -12.60 15.50
N LEU A 177 -14.99 -13.32 14.43
CA LEU A 177 -16.30 -13.97 14.22
C LEU A 177 -16.52 -15.21 15.11
N GLY A 178 -15.52 -15.57 15.96
CA GLY A 178 -15.63 -16.63 16.95
C GLY A 178 -15.08 -17.98 16.53
N ALA A 179 -14.53 -18.13 15.33
CA ALA A 179 -14.01 -19.39 14.83
C ALA A 179 -12.64 -19.74 15.45
N GLU A 180 -12.35 -21.05 15.52
CA GLU A 180 -10.99 -21.58 15.62
C GLU A 180 -10.33 -21.48 14.24
N VAL A 181 -9.21 -20.79 14.13
CA VAL A 181 -8.59 -20.46 12.84
C VAL A 181 -7.22 -21.07 12.72
N THR A 182 -6.95 -21.70 11.56
CA THR A 182 -5.62 -22.20 11.19
C THR A 182 -5.23 -21.61 9.83
N VAL A 183 -4.08 -20.94 9.79
CA VAL A 183 -3.45 -20.49 8.55
C VAL A 183 -2.60 -21.63 8.00
N VAL A 184 -2.89 -22.06 6.78
CA VAL A 184 -2.15 -23.11 6.06
C VAL A 184 -1.20 -22.46 5.07
N TYR A 185 0.10 -22.68 5.24
CA TYR A 185 1.10 -22.05 4.41
C TYR A 185 2.16 -23.03 3.90
N ARG A 186 2.39 -22.99 2.59
CA ARG A 186 3.30 -23.94 1.90
C ARG A 186 4.79 -23.75 2.17
N ARG A 187 5.19 -22.70 2.90
CA ARG A 187 6.56 -22.41 3.34
C ARG A 187 6.60 -22.29 4.86
N THR A 188 7.68 -21.75 5.41
CA THR A 188 7.77 -21.47 6.84
C THR A 188 7.42 -20.02 7.16
N ARG A 189 7.38 -19.68 8.45
CA ARG A 189 7.13 -18.33 8.95
C ARG A 189 8.08 -17.30 8.33
N ASN A 190 9.35 -17.67 8.13
CA ASN A 190 10.37 -16.76 7.60
C ASN A 190 10.12 -16.33 6.14
N GLU A 191 9.42 -17.14 5.36
CA GLU A 191 9.07 -16.84 3.98
C GLU A 191 7.69 -16.18 3.84
N MET A 192 6.99 -15.89 4.93
CA MET A 192 5.71 -15.16 4.87
C MET A 192 5.96 -13.71 4.40
N PRO A 193 5.26 -13.25 3.36
CA PRO A 193 5.39 -11.86 2.90
C PRO A 193 4.51 -10.86 3.67
N ALA A 194 3.65 -11.32 4.60
CA ALA A 194 2.82 -10.45 5.41
C ALA A 194 3.67 -9.60 6.37
N ILE A 195 3.14 -8.47 6.77
CA ILE A 195 3.74 -7.56 7.75
C ILE A 195 3.97 -8.30 9.06
N GLU A 196 5.20 -8.23 9.60
CA GLU A 196 5.61 -9.00 10.79
C GLU A 196 4.72 -8.72 12.01
N GLU A 197 4.37 -7.47 12.24
CA GLU A 197 3.50 -7.05 13.34
C GLU A 197 2.09 -7.67 13.24
N GLU A 198 1.60 -7.89 12.03
CA GLU A 198 0.30 -8.53 11.79
C GLU A 198 0.37 -10.04 12.01
N ILE A 199 1.49 -10.69 11.66
CA ILE A 199 1.72 -12.11 11.97
C ILE A 199 1.78 -12.32 13.48
N VAL A 200 2.56 -11.50 14.19
CA VAL A 200 2.64 -11.53 15.66
C VAL A 200 1.27 -11.30 16.27
N GLY A 201 0.52 -10.31 15.78
CA GLY A 201 -0.85 -10.05 16.23
C GLY A 201 -1.79 -11.25 16.05
N ALA A 202 -1.66 -11.99 14.95
CA ALA A 202 -2.43 -13.21 14.71
C ALA A 202 -2.05 -14.34 15.67
N GLU A 203 -0.75 -14.55 15.94
CA GLU A 203 -0.25 -15.51 16.92
C GLU A 203 -0.75 -15.19 18.34
N GLU A 204 -0.70 -13.92 18.75
CA GLU A 204 -1.21 -13.45 20.05
C GLU A 204 -2.74 -13.63 20.19
N GLU A 205 -3.50 -13.51 19.10
CA GLU A 205 -4.96 -13.74 19.08
C GLU A 205 -5.34 -15.21 19.04
N GLY A 206 -4.35 -16.14 19.10
CA GLY A 206 -4.53 -17.57 19.19
C GLY A 206 -4.84 -18.24 17.85
N ILE A 207 -4.44 -17.65 16.74
CA ILE A 207 -4.51 -18.27 15.42
C ILE A 207 -3.39 -19.30 15.29
N ALA A 208 -3.73 -20.52 14.88
CA ALA A 208 -2.76 -21.58 14.63
C ALA A 208 -2.15 -21.45 13.21
N PHE A 209 -0.93 -21.95 13.06
CA PHE A 209 -0.24 -21.98 11.77
C PHE A 209 0.19 -23.42 11.44
N GLU A 210 -0.23 -23.92 10.29
CA GLU A 210 0.23 -25.17 9.69
C GLU A 210 1.20 -24.82 8.55
N PHE A 211 2.48 -24.86 8.85
CA PHE A 211 3.55 -24.57 7.90
C PHE A 211 3.93 -25.81 7.09
N LEU A 212 4.57 -25.58 5.94
CA LEU A 212 5.03 -26.63 5.03
C LEU A 212 3.88 -27.55 4.61
N ALA A 213 2.70 -26.97 4.37
CA ALA A 213 1.47 -27.65 3.98
C ALA A 213 0.86 -26.97 2.76
N ALA A 214 0.53 -27.73 1.74
CA ALA A 214 -0.17 -27.26 0.54
C ALA A 214 -1.49 -28.01 0.35
N PRO A 215 -2.62 -27.31 0.20
CA PRO A 215 -3.90 -27.93 -0.14
C PRO A 215 -3.82 -28.67 -1.48
N VAL A 216 -4.43 -29.85 -1.55
CA VAL A 216 -4.50 -30.66 -2.76
C VAL A 216 -5.92 -31.10 -3.12
N ASP A 217 -6.83 -31.11 -2.16
CA ASP A 217 -8.23 -31.49 -2.36
C ASP A 217 -9.09 -31.03 -1.18
N PHE A 218 -10.40 -30.88 -1.38
CA PHE A 218 -11.39 -30.72 -0.33
C PHE A 218 -12.30 -31.94 -0.22
N VAL A 219 -12.63 -32.35 1.00
CA VAL A 219 -13.61 -33.38 1.26
C VAL A 219 -14.96 -32.71 1.49
N LYS A 220 -15.96 -33.08 0.67
CA LYS A 220 -17.33 -32.52 0.72
C LYS A 220 -18.32 -33.49 1.33
N GLU A 221 -19.29 -32.94 2.07
CA GLU A 221 -20.54 -33.57 2.42
C GLU A 221 -21.69 -32.70 1.88
N GLY A 222 -22.36 -33.17 0.82
CA GLY A 222 -23.28 -32.34 0.03
C GLY A 222 -22.51 -31.22 -0.70
N ASP A 223 -22.98 -29.97 -0.56
CA ASP A 223 -22.39 -28.79 -1.21
C ASP A 223 -21.38 -28.04 -0.33
N ARG A 224 -21.01 -28.60 0.84
CA ARG A 224 -20.10 -27.96 1.80
C ARG A 224 -18.89 -28.83 2.07
N ILE A 225 -17.75 -28.20 2.30
CA ILE A 225 -16.55 -28.90 2.76
C ILE A 225 -16.67 -29.25 4.24
N THR A 226 -16.03 -30.36 4.62
CA THR A 226 -15.85 -30.80 6.02
C THR A 226 -14.39 -30.95 6.39
N LYS A 227 -13.51 -31.12 5.38
CA LYS A 227 -12.06 -31.22 5.58
C LYS A 227 -11.31 -30.67 4.36
N MET A 228 -10.06 -30.30 4.59
CA MET A 228 -9.07 -30.03 3.56
C MET A 228 -7.95 -31.07 3.63
N LYS A 229 -7.63 -31.67 2.49
CA LYS A 229 -6.49 -32.57 2.33
C LYS A 229 -5.28 -31.76 1.93
N CYS A 230 -4.20 -31.88 2.69
CA CYS A 230 -2.93 -31.20 2.46
C CYS A 230 -1.82 -32.20 2.15
N GLN A 231 -0.87 -31.78 1.31
CA GLN A 231 0.39 -32.45 1.10
C GLN A 231 1.48 -31.73 1.90
N LYS A 232 2.34 -32.52 2.56
CA LYS A 232 3.52 -31.96 3.23
C LYS A 232 4.54 -31.46 2.24
N MET A 233 5.20 -30.37 2.61
CA MET A 233 6.18 -29.69 1.79
C MET A 233 7.53 -29.66 2.50
N GLU A 234 8.60 -29.49 1.72
CA GLU A 234 9.92 -29.11 2.20
C GLU A 234 10.41 -27.86 1.46
N LEU A 235 11.46 -27.20 1.98
CA LEU A 235 12.02 -26.03 1.35
C LEU A 235 13.20 -26.39 0.44
N GLY A 236 13.06 -26.13 -0.85
CA GLY A 236 14.11 -26.25 -1.86
C GLY A 236 14.97 -24.96 -1.98
N GLU A 237 15.58 -24.79 -3.15
CA GLU A 237 16.38 -23.60 -3.48
C GLU A 237 15.51 -22.33 -3.57
N PRO A 238 16.10 -21.14 -3.38
CA PRO A 238 15.38 -19.88 -3.56
C PRO A 238 14.78 -19.71 -4.96
N ASP A 239 13.62 -19.06 -5.04
CA ASP A 239 13.00 -18.61 -6.28
C ASP A 239 13.49 -17.20 -6.67
N ASP A 240 12.95 -16.64 -7.77
CA ASP A 240 13.33 -15.31 -8.28
C ASP A 240 13.02 -14.16 -7.29
N SER A 241 12.15 -14.40 -6.31
CA SER A 241 11.87 -13.46 -5.21
C SER A 241 12.84 -13.59 -4.03
N GLY A 242 13.80 -14.51 -4.11
CA GLY A 242 14.75 -14.83 -3.04
C GLY A 242 14.18 -15.73 -1.93
N ARG A 243 12.89 -16.14 -2.01
CA ARG A 243 12.26 -17.05 -1.04
C ARG A 243 12.45 -18.50 -1.45
N ARG A 244 12.69 -19.38 -0.48
CA ARG A 244 12.87 -20.80 -0.75
C ARG A 244 11.60 -21.41 -1.36
N ARG A 245 11.76 -22.21 -2.42
CA ARG A 245 10.65 -22.86 -3.14
C ARG A 245 10.04 -23.96 -2.28
N PRO A 246 8.69 -24.05 -2.18
CA PRO A 246 8.06 -25.19 -1.56
C PRO A 246 8.10 -26.40 -2.52
N VAL A 247 8.62 -27.52 -2.06
CA VAL A 247 8.73 -28.79 -2.80
C VAL A 247 7.85 -29.83 -2.12
N PRO A 248 6.92 -30.49 -2.85
CA PRO A 248 6.06 -31.49 -2.24
C PRO A 248 6.84 -32.75 -1.87
N ILE A 249 6.59 -33.29 -0.66
CA ILE A 249 7.12 -34.58 -0.24
C ILE A 249 6.17 -35.66 -0.78
N ALA A 250 6.72 -36.59 -1.56
CA ALA A 250 5.93 -37.64 -2.21
C ALA A 250 5.16 -38.50 -1.18
N ASP A 251 3.89 -38.75 -1.47
CA ASP A 251 3.00 -39.62 -0.70
C ASP A 251 2.77 -39.22 0.78
N GLU A 252 3.20 -38.03 1.22
CA GLU A 252 2.93 -37.53 2.55
C GLU A 252 1.72 -36.58 2.57
N TYR A 253 0.55 -37.11 2.90
CA TYR A 253 -0.72 -36.38 2.98
C TYR A 253 -1.30 -36.44 4.39
N PHE A 254 -2.09 -35.41 4.74
CA PHE A 254 -2.88 -35.37 5.96
C PHE A 254 -4.16 -34.55 5.72
N GLU A 255 -5.12 -34.70 6.63
CA GLU A 255 -6.41 -34.00 6.56
C GLU A 255 -6.54 -33.03 7.74
N VAL A 256 -7.14 -31.86 7.49
CA VAL A 256 -7.50 -30.88 8.50
C VAL A 256 -9.00 -30.63 8.41
N GLU A 257 -9.70 -30.68 9.53
CA GLU A 257 -11.14 -30.38 9.60
C GLU A 257 -11.40 -28.90 9.31
N ALA A 258 -12.45 -28.63 8.56
CA ALA A 258 -12.83 -27.26 8.18
C ALA A 258 -14.34 -27.13 8.00
N THR A 259 -14.92 -26.10 8.59
CA THR A 259 -16.29 -25.65 8.30
C THR A 259 -16.30 -24.54 7.24
N THR A 260 -15.17 -23.93 6.99
CA THR A 260 -14.98 -22.90 5.94
C THR A 260 -13.51 -22.87 5.52
N ALA A 261 -13.26 -22.64 4.24
CA ALA A 261 -11.93 -22.37 3.71
C ALA A 261 -11.87 -21.01 3.00
N ILE A 262 -10.74 -20.29 3.17
CA ILE A 262 -10.51 -19.00 2.54
C ILE A 262 -9.20 -19.09 1.76
N ALA A 263 -9.29 -19.00 0.42
CA ALA A 263 -8.15 -18.99 -0.48
C ALA A 263 -7.58 -17.54 -0.62
N ALA A 264 -6.48 -17.26 0.06
CA ALA A 264 -5.82 -15.97 0.08
C ALA A 264 -4.41 -16.04 -0.53
N ILE A 265 -4.33 -16.61 -1.75
CA ILE A 265 -3.05 -16.89 -2.42
C ILE A 265 -2.61 -15.82 -3.43
N SER A 266 -3.55 -15.10 -4.01
CA SER A 266 -3.34 -14.01 -4.97
C SER A 266 -4.68 -13.41 -5.40
N GLN A 267 -4.62 -12.33 -6.17
CA GLN A 267 -5.77 -11.65 -6.76
C GLN A 267 -5.43 -11.14 -8.16
N GLU A 268 -6.44 -10.76 -8.94
CA GLU A 268 -6.28 -10.25 -10.29
C GLU A 268 -7.29 -9.13 -10.59
N PRO A 269 -6.98 -8.22 -11.55
CA PRO A 269 -7.93 -7.25 -12.04
C PRO A 269 -9.09 -7.90 -12.81
N ASP A 270 -10.21 -7.20 -12.86
CA ASP A 270 -11.31 -7.54 -13.79
C ASP A 270 -11.35 -6.51 -14.92
N PHE A 271 -10.94 -6.94 -16.11
CA PHE A 271 -10.89 -6.11 -17.32
C PHE A 271 -12.15 -6.21 -18.18
N THR A 272 -13.25 -6.76 -17.66
CA THR A 272 -14.49 -6.90 -18.43
C THR A 272 -14.90 -5.58 -19.09
N GLY A 273 -15.03 -5.59 -20.43
CA GLY A 273 -15.36 -4.40 -21.24
C GLY A 273 -14.20 -3.39 -21.40
N MET A 274 -12.98 -3.78 -21.02
CA MET A 274 -11.74 -3.02 -21.21
C MET A 274 -10.63 -3.93 -21.79
N ASP A 275 -11.00 -4.88 -22.63
CA ASP A 275 -10.12 -5.93 -23.15
C ASP A 275 -8.94 -5.40 -23.98
N ASN A 276 -9.04 -4.18 -24.51
CA ASN A 276 -7.99 -3.51 -25.28
C ASN A 276 -6.87 -2.92 -24.40
N LEU A 277 -7.02 -2.93 -23.08
CA LEU A 277 -6.01 -2.37 -22.14
C LEU A 277 -4.94 -3.37 -21.73
N HIS A 278 -5.18 -4.66 -21.93
CA HIS A 278 -4.24 -5.72 -21.57
C HIS A 278 -4.03 -6.72 -22.71
N GLU A 279 -2.96 -7.49 -22.68
CA GLU A 279 -2.62 -8.50 -23.65
C GLU A 279 -2.66 -9.91 -23.00
N GLY A 280 -3.61 -10.75 -23.41
CA GLY A 280 -3.74 -12.12 -22.92
C GLY A 280 -4.09 -12.18 -21.43
N LYS A 281 -3.23 -12.78 -20.61
CA LYS A 281 -3.38 -12.86 -19.15
C LYS A 281 -2.55 -11.80 -18.41
N ASP A 282 -1.89 -10.93 -19.15
CA ASP A 282 -0.99 -9.94 -18.58
C ASP A 282 -1.78 -8.76 -17.99
N TRP A 283 -1.14 -8.09 -17.09
CA TRP A 283 -1.58 -6.84 -16.50
C TRP A 283 -1.45 -5.69 -17.51
N ILE A 284 -2.05 -4.53 -17.22
CA ILE A 284 -1.87 -3.35 -18.07
C ILE A 284 -0.38 -2.98 -18.10
N LYS A 285 0.20 -2.83 -19.30
CA LYS A 285 1.57 -2.34 -19.48
C LYS A 285 1.59 -0.84 -19.59
N ILE A 286 2.52 -0.22 -18.89
CA ILE A 286 2.71 1.24 -18.85
C ILE A 286 4.16 1.62 -19.14
N ASP A 287 4.36 2.85 -19.61
CA ASP A 287 5.67 3.50 -19.61
C ASP A 287 6.03 4.10 -18.23
N GLU A 288 7.21 4.71 -18.11
CA GLU A 288 7.65 5.36 -16.88
C GLU A 288 6.74 6.49 -16.38
N GLY A 289 5.92 7.05 -17.26
CA GLY A 289 4.96 8.12 -16.96
C GLY A 289 3.55 7.60 -16.64
N GLY A 290 3.34 6.29 -16.66
CA GLY A 290 2.04 5.66 -16.44
C GLY A 290 1.16 5.58 -17.70
N ALA A 291 1.65 5.96 -18.89
CA ALA A 291 0.88 5.89 -20.12
C ALA A 291 0.83 4.45 -20.67
N THR A 292 -0.35 4.05 -21.14
CA THR A 292 -0.57 2.75 -21.79
C THR A 292 -0.35 2.84 -23.30
N ASN A 293 -0.50 1.71 -23.99
CA ASN A 293 -0.53 1.64 -25.46
C ASN A 293 -1.84 2.20 -26.08
N VAL A 294 -2.85 2.49 -25.28
CA VAL A 294 -4.13 3.07 -25.72
C VAL A 294 -4.07 4.60 -25.57
N ASP A 295 -4.45 5.30 -26.65
CA ASP A 295 -4.40 6.76 -26.67
C ASP A 295 -5.17 7.39 -25.49
N LYS A 296 -4.65 8.50 -24.94
CA LYS A 296 -5.18 9.25 -23.79
C LYS A 296 -5.32 8.42 -22.50
N THR A 297 -4.87 7.18 -22.46
CA THR A 297 -5.08 6.26 -21.35
C THR A 297 -3.81 6.04 -20.54
N PHE A 298 -3.96 6.16 -19.23
CA PHE A 298 -2.93 5.95 -18.20
C PHE A 298 -3.42 4.89 -17.22
N ALA A 299 -2.51 4.22 -16.54
CA ALA A 299 -2.89 3.22 -15.53
C ALA A 299 -1.92 3.22 -14.35
N GLY A 300 -2.38 2.63 -13.24
CA GLY A 300 -1.55 2.48 -12.03
C GLY A 300 -2.23 1.68 -10.93
N GLY A 301 -1.50 1.47 -9.83
CA GLY A 301 -1.92 0.61 -8.73
C GLY A 301 -1.98 -0.85 -9.14
N ASP A 302 -2.80 -1.64 -8.45
CA ASP A 302 -2.88 -3.09 -8.68
C ASP A 302 -3.50 -3.50 -10.03
N ALA A 303 -3.85 -2.55 -10.88
CA ALA A 303 -4.21 -2.83 -12.27
C ALA A 303 -2.97 -3.12 -13.16
N ILE A 304 -1.78 -2.74 -12.72
CA ILE A 304 -0.52 -2.96 -13.45
C ILE A 304 0.39 -3.99 -12.77
N ASP A 305 0.39 -4.04 -11.45
CA ASP A 305 1.09 -5.02 -10.62
C ASP A 305 0.62 -4.90 -9.17
N LEU A 306 0.59 -6.01 -8.42
CA LEU A 306 0.22 -6.02 -7.00
C LEU A 306 1.28 -5.32 -6.16
N GLY A 307 0.84 -4.41 -5.30
CA GLY A 307 1.77 -3.64 -4.49
C GLY A 307 1.16 -3.00 -3.24
N LEU A 308 1.98 -2.20 -2.56
CA LEU A 308 1.56 -1.45 -1.40
C LEU A 308 0.71 -0.22 -1.80
N ALA A 309 -0.15 0.24 -0.90
CA ALA A 309 -0.96 1.44 -1.10
C ALA A 309 -0.09 2.68 -1.45
N THR A 310 1.09 2.80 -0.86
CA THR A 310 2.05 3.88 -1.16
C THR A 310 2.55 3.85 -2.60
N ILE A 311 2.75 2.65 -3.18
CA ILE A 311 3.12 2.48 -4.59
C ILE A 311 1.95 2.86 -5.49
N ALA A 312 0.73 2.45 -5.14
CA ALA A 312 -0.48 2.84 -5.87
C ALA A 312 -0.68 4.37 -5.87
N ILE A 313 -0.48 5.04 -4.72
CA ILE A 313 -0.51 6.50 -4.59
C ILE A 313 0.56 7.15 -5.48
N PHE A 314 1.78 6.60 -5.50
CA PHE A 314 2.86 7.07 -6.36
C PHE A 314 2.49 6.96 -7.85
N HIS A 315 1.92 5.82 -8.29
CA HIS A 315 1.49 5.64 -9.67
C HIS A 315 0.43 6.68 -10.08
N GLY A 316 -0.57 6.94 -9.23
CA GLY A 316 -1.59 7.96 -9.46
C GLY A 316 -0.99 9.36 -9.59
N ARG A 317 -0.07 9.73 -8.69
CA ARG A 317 0.65 11.01 -8.76
C ARG A 317 1.46 11.13 -10.04
N LYS A 318 2.22 10.09 -10.39
CA LYS A 318 3.08 10.10 -11.57
C LYS A 318 2.29 10.22 -12.87
N ALA A 319 1.17 9.52 -12.97
CA ALA A 319 0.26 9.64 -14.10
C ALA A 319 -0.34 11.05 -14.21
N ALA A 320 -0.76 11.64 -13.09
CA ALA A 320 -1.28 13.00 -13.06
C ALA A 320 -0.25 14.05 -13.53
N GLU A 321 1.01 13.93 -13.09
CA GLU A 321 2.12 14.77 -13.56
C GLU A 321 2.30 14.64 -15.09
N THR A 322 2.28 13.40 -15.61
CA THR A 322 2.44 13.12 -17.04
C THR A 322 1.28 13.66 -17.86
N ILE A 323 0.03 13.52 -17.37
CA ILE A 323 -1.17 14.08 -17.99
C ILE A 323 -1.04 15.61 -18.09
N HIS A 324 -0.67 16.26 -16.98
CA HIS A 324 -0.45 17.70 -16.95
C HIS A 324 0.61 18.14 -17.96
N TYR A 325 1.77 17.48 -17.98
CA TYR A 325 2.84 17.81 -18.92
C TYR A 325 2.40 17.67 -20.38
N ARG A 326 1.65 16.62 -20.70
CA ARG A 326 1.09 16.41 -22.06
C ARG A 326 0.13 17.53 -22.44
N PHE A 327 -0.80 17.91 -21.55
CA PHE A 327 -1.75 18.99 -21.81
C PHE A 327 -1.08 20.35 -21.98
N ARG A 328 0.01 20.61 -21.25
CA ARG A 328 0.74 21.90 -21.30
C ARG A 328 1.89 21.89 -22.30
N GLY A 329 2.17 20.77 -22.97
CA GLY A 329 3.31 20.68 -23.87
C GLY A 329 4.66 20.85 -23.17
N ILE A 330 4.73 20.48 -21.87
CA ILE A 330 5.94 20.58 -21.06
C ILE A 330 6.76 19.31 -21.23
N THR A 331 8.04 19.46 -21.58
CA THR A 331 9.00 18.36 -21.50
C THR A 331 9.60 18.37 -20.10
N PRO A 332 9.39 17.31 -19.28
CA PRO A 332 9.98 17.27 -17.94
C PRO A 332 11.51 17.29 -18.04
N GLU A 333 12.15 18.15 -17.25
CA GLU A 333 13.60 18.11 -17.10
C GLU A 333 13.97 16.81 -16.35
N SER A 334 15.02 16.15 -16.82
CA SER A 334 15.58 15.00 -16.10
C SER A 334 16.23 15.50 -14.81
N VAL A 335 15.53 15.32 -13.68
CA VAL A 335 16.13 15.61 -12.39
C VAL A 335 17.07 14.45 -12.04
N GLU A 336 18.38 14.73 -11.99
CA GLU A 336 19.33 13.76 -11.44
C GLU A 336 18.90 13.40 -10.01
N LYS A 337 18.68 12.13 -9.77
CA LYS A 337 18.40 11.66 -8.41
C LYS A 337 19.62 11.95 -7.54
N PRO A 338 19.45 12.58 -6.38
CA PRO A 338 20.56 12.77 -5.45
C PRO A 338 21.17 11.41 -5.10
N PRO A 339 22.50 11.32 -4.90
CA PRO A 339 23.14 10.07 -4.55
C PRO A 339 22.57 9.54 -3.24
N VAL A 340 22.40 8.22 -3.19
CA VAL A 340 21.97 7.53 -1.96
C VAL A 340 23.08 7.66 -0.91
N ILE A 341 22.75 8.21 0.24
CA ILE A 341 23.66 8.26 1.38
C ILE A 341 23.51 6.95 2.17
N THR A 342 24.57 6.19 2.22
CA THR A 342 24.61 4.93 2.96
C THR A 342 24.82 5.19 4.46
N HIS A 343 24.39 4.25 5.31
CA HIS A 343 24.42 4.40 6.77
C HIS A 343 25.82 4.63 7.33
N ASP A 344 26.86 4.12 6.66
CA ASP A 344 28.28 4.29 7.03
C ASP A 344 28.77 5.74 6.87
N LYS A 345 28.08 6.57 6.08
CA LYS A 345 28.36 8.00 5.93
C LYS A 345 27.71 8.86 7.01
N ILE A 346 26.82 8.30 7.81
CA ILE A 346 26.12 9.00 8.91
C ILE A 346 26.93 8.82 10.18
N ILE A 347 27.30 9.91 10.85
CA ILE A 347 28.07 9.87 12.10
C ILE A 347 27.10 9.66 13.26
N LEU A 348 26.84 8.41 13.62
CA LEU A 348 25.88 8.06 14.66
C LEU A 348 26.24 8.64 16.03
N ASP A 349 27.52 8.73 16.36
CA ASP A 349 28.02 9.28 17.64
C ASP A 349 27.71 10.78 17.83
N TYR A 350 27.31 11.47 16.77
CA TYR A 350 26.85 12.87 16.86
C TYR A 350 25.48 12.97 17.51
N TYR A 351 24.65 11.93 17.39
CA TYR A 351 23.26 11.93 17.83
C TYR A 351 23.12 11.25 19.19
N GLU A 352 22.21 11.79 20.03
CA GLU A 352 21.87 11.15 21.28
C GLU A 352 21.05 9.88 21.01
N SER A 353 21.51 8.75 21.58
CA SER A 353 20.76 7.50 21.50
C SER A 353 19.49 7.57 22.34
N LYS A 354 18.33 7.42 21.73
CA LYS A 354 17.01 7.43 22.36
C LYS A 354 16.19 6.22 21.94
N VAL A 355 15.38 5.72 22.86
CA VAL A 355 14.43 4.63 22.58
C VAL A 355 13.32 5.13 21.66
N ARG A 356 12.93 4.30 20.70
CA ARG A 356 11.78 4.54 19.81
C ARG A 356 10.50 4.68 20.65
N GLN A 357 9.66 5.66 20.32
CA GLN A 357 8.32 5.76 20.88
C GLN A 357 7.39 4.78 20.15
N GLU A 358 6.55 4.11 20.92
CA GLU A 358 5.61 3.12 20.40
C GLU A 358 4.17 3.54 20.67
N ALA A 359 3.30 3.26 19.73
CA ALA A 359 1.86 3.44 19.90
C ALA A 359 1.32 2.39 20.88
N ILE A 360 0.24 2.73 21.58
CA ILE A 360 -0.42 1.81 22.50
C ILE A 360 -1.27 0.84 21.67
N GLN A 361 -1.07 -0.44 21.91
CA GLN A 361 -1.86 -1.51 21.32
C GLN A 361 -2.73 -2.16 22.39
N LEU A 362 -3.98 -2.49 22.06
CA LEU A 362 -4.87 -3.23 22.96
C LEU A 362 -4.32 -4.62 23.25
N SER A 363 -4.60 -5.17 24.43
CA SER A 363 -4.28 -6.56 24.73
C SER A 363 -5.01 -7.53 23.79
N PRO A 364 -4.50 -8.74 23.58
CA PRO A 364 -5.15 -9.73 22.70
C PRO A 364 -6.61 -10.01 23.08
N GLU A 365 -6.92 -10.06 24.36
CA GLU A 365 -8.28 -10.26 24.86
C GLU A 365 -9.21 -9.08 24.56
N GLU A 366 -8.71 -7.84 24.66
CA GLU A 366 -9.45 -6.64 24.32
C GLU A 366 -9.69 -6.56 22.80
N ARG A 367 -8.67 -6.88 21.99
CA ARG A 367 -8.80 -6.93 20.52
C ARG A 367 -9.89 -7.86 20.03
N LEU A 368 -10.02 -9.05 20.66
CA LEU A 368 -11.04 -10.05 20.28
C LEU A 368 -12.45 -9.67 20.74
N LYS A 369 -12.58 -8.82 21.76
CA LYS A 369 -13.87 -8.32 22.25
C LYS A 369 -14.35 -7.07 21.52
N LEU A 370 -13.43 -6.38 20.83
CA LEU A 370 -13.73 -5.17 20.11
C LEU A 370 -14.54 -5.51 18.85
N GLN A 371 -15.78 -5.06 18.78
CA GLN A 371 -16.63 -5.25 17.60
C GLN A 371 -16.32 -4.20 16.53
N ASP A 372 -16.12 -2.95 16.96
CA ASP A 372 -15.83 -1.81 16.09
C ASP A 372 -14.68 -1.00 16.69
N GLY A 373 -13.85 -0.40 15.84
CA GLY A 373 -12.79 0.49 16.27
C GLY A 373 -11.39 -0.11 16.18
N GLU A 374 -10.42 0.73 16.37
CA GLU A 374 -9.02 0.48 16.14
C GLU A 374 -8.33 -0.23 17.30
N ILE A 375 -7.49 -1.21 16.97
CA ILE A 375 -6.73 -1.97 17.99
C ILE A 375 -5.40 -1.33 18.37
N MET A 376 -4.98 -0.30 17.63
CA MET A 376 -3.73 0.42 17.87
C MET A 376 -3.98 1.93 17.84
N SER A 377 -3.60 2.66 18.88
CA SER A 377 -3.67 4.12 18.91
C SER A 377 -2.58 4.76 18.05
N THR A 378 -2.70 6.08 17.81
CA THR A 378 -1.56 6.89 17.36
C THR A 378 -0.63 7.26 18.54
N LEU A 379 0.50 7.91 18.25
CA LEU A 379 1.35 8.50 19.31
C LEU A 379 0.62 9.68 19.96
N THR A 380 0.89 9.95 21.23
CA THR A 380 0.52 11.23 21.85
C THR A 380 1.37 12.37 21.29
N GLU A 381 0.96 13.62 21.52
CA GLU A 381 1.74 14.79 21.08
C GLU A 381 3.15 14.78 21.69
N GLU A 382 3.27 14.46 22.98
CA GLU A 382 4.56 14.36 23.67
C GLU A 382 5.44 13.26 23.08
N GLN A 383 4.86 12.08 22.81
CA GLN A 383 5.56 10.97 22.17
C GLN A 383 6.03 11.34 20.75
N ALA A 384 5.18 12.03 19.99
CA ALA A 384 5.50 12.47 18.63
C ALA A 384 6.64 13.50 18.63
N ILE A 385 6.66 14.44 19.60
CA ILE A 385 7.75 15.41 19.77
C ILE A 385 9.06 14.69 20.16
N GLU A 386 9.02 13.74 21.08
CA GLU A 386 10.21 12.97 21.47
C GLU A 386 10.73 12.10 20.31
N GLU A 387 9.84 11.50 19.52
CA GLU A 387 10.21 10.75 18.34
C GLU A 387 10.81 11.66 17.24
N ALA A 388 10.28 12.87 17.06
CA ALA A 388 10.85 13.85 16.14
C ALA A 388 12.27 14.27 16.53
N LYS A 389 12.60 14.32 17.83
CA LYS A 389 13.96 14.62 18.33
C LYS A 389 14.99 13.52 18.03
N ARG A 390 14.54 12.32 17.64
CA ARG A 390 15.42 11.23 17.18
C ARG A 390 15.79 11.34 15.70
N CYS A 391 15.28 12.32 14.98
CA CYS A 391 15.53 12.49 13.55
C CYS A 391 17.00 12.78 13.30
N MET A 392 17.66 11.94 12.51
CA MET A 392 19.06 12.10 12.09
C MET A 392 19.20 12.84 10.76
N SER A 393 18.08 13.31 10.19
CA SER A 393 18.06 14.07 8.93
C SER A 393 18.78 13.40 7.75
N CYS A 394 18.75 12.07 7.68
CA CYS A 394 19.51 11.24 6.75
C CYS A 394 19.64 11.87 5.36
N ALA A 395 20.87 12.19 4.94
CA ALA A 395 21.21 12.82 3.67
C ALA A 395 20.64 14.22 3.45
N SER A 396 20.09 14.89 4.46
CA SER A 396 19.58 16.26 4.35
C SER A 396 20.30 17.18 5.34
N CYS A 397 20.74 18.36 4.88
CA CYS A 397 21.39 19.31 5.76
C CYS A 397 20.39 19.91 6.78
N PHE A 398 20.69 19.77 8.07
CA PHE A 398 19.90 20.31 9.18
C PHE A 398 20.53 21.54 9.87
N ASP A 399 21.44 22.22 9.15
CA ASP A 399 22.06 23.49 9.58
C ASP A 399 22.86 23.40 10.90
N CYS A 400 23.57 22.30 11.12
CA CYS A 400 24.41 22.13 12.32
C CYS A 400 25.62 23.05 12.37
N GLY A 401 26.10 23.56 11.22
CA GLY A 401 27.25 24.46 11.12
C GLY A 401 28.63 23.79 11.22
N THR A 402 28.71 22.49 11.41
CA THR A 402 29.99 21.76 11.58
C THR A 402 30.95 21.97 10.41
N CYS A 403 30.46 21.88 9.18
CA CYS A 403 31.29 22.09 7.98
C CYS A 403 31.88 23.49 7.93
N TRP A 404 31.10 24.50 8.29
CA TRP A 404 31.56 25.89 8.34
C TRP A 404 32.59 26.13 9.43
N SER A 405 32.36 25.62 10.64
CA SER A 405 33.25 25.83 11.79
C SER A 405 34.60 25.12 11.63
N LEU A 406 34.65 24.00 10.91
CA LEU A 406 35.89 23.22 10.66
C LEU A 406 36.67 23.69 9.43
N CYS A 407 36.10 24.57 8.58
CA CYS A 407 36.76 25.03 7.38
C CYS A 407 37.81 26.08 7.70
N GLN A 408 39.10 25.68 7.75
CA GLN A 408 40.23 26.57 8.05
C GLN A 408 40.45 27.65 7.01
N ASP A 409 40.14 27.36 5.74
CA ASP A 409 40.29 28.30 4.62
C ASP A 409 39.10 29.21 4.40
N GLN A 410 38.10 29.13 5.29
CA GLN A 410 36.84 29.88 5.17
C GLN A 410 36.14 29.77 3.80
N ALA A 411 36.35 28.64 3.14
CA ALA A 411 35.75 28.33 1.85
C ALA A 411 34.24 28.06 1.95
N ILE A 412 33.71 27.81 3.15
CA ILE A 412 32.29 27.54 3.39
C ILE A 412 31.67 28.78 4.06
N LYS A 413 30.60 29.30 3.47
CA LYS A 413 29.83 30.40 4.05
C LYS A 413 28.52 29.85 4.64
N LYS A 414 28.32 30.19 5.92
CA LYS A 414 27.06 29.92 6.61
C LYS A 414 26.00 30.96 6.18
N PRO A 415 24.77 30.55 5.83
CA PRO A 415 23.69 31.46 5.52
C PRO A 415 23.27 32.28 6.76
N ILE A 416 22.66 33.43 6.55
CA ILE A 416 22.14 34.30 7.62
C ILE A 416 20.84 33.71 8.20
N LYS A 417 19.97 33.24 7.30
CA LYS A 417 18.71 32.60 7.71
C LYS A 417 18.91 31.10 7.86
N LYS A 418 18.29 30.50 8.89
CA LYS A 418 18.32 29.06 9.11
C LYS A 418 17.74 28.32 7.90
N TYR A 419 18.34 27.18 7.61
CA TYR A 419 17.94 26.27 6.53
C TYR A 419 18.09 26.79 5.10
N GLU A 420 18.69 27.95 4.90
CA GLU A 420 19.16 28.35 3.57
C GLU A 420 20.43 27.55 3.21
N PRO A 421 20.71 27.29 1.91
CA PRO A 421 21.86 26.52 1.48
C PRO A 421 23.21 27.19 1.86
N TYR A 422 24.16 26.38 2.34
CA TYR A 422 25.54 26.80 2.52
C TYR A 422 26.19 27.00 1.17
N THR A 423 27.01 28.06 1.03
CA THR A 423 27.75 28.33 -0.19
C THR A 423 29.19 27.88 -0.06
N PHE A 424 29.67 27.12 -1.04
CA PHE A 424 31.03 26.62 -1.14
C PHE A 424 31.82 27.44 -2.17
N LYS A 425 32.87 28.09 -1.73
CA LYS A 425 33.80 28.83 -2.58
C LYS A 425 34.99 27.94 -2.91
N LEU A 426 34.89 27.20 -4.00
CA LEU A 426 35.87 26.19 -4.38
C LEU A 426 37.28 26.78 -4.62
N ASP A 427 37.38 28.03 -5.06
CA ASP A 427 38.64 28.74 -5.25
C ASP A 427 39.47 28.90 -3.95
N PHE A 428 38.82 28.81 -2.80
CA PHE A 428 39.48 28.88 -1.48
C PHE A 428 39.64 27.48 -0.84
N CYS A 429 39.10 26.46 -1.47
CA CYS A 429 39.14 25.10 -0.91
C CYS A 429 40.44 24.38 -1.23
N ASN A 430 41.17 23.97 -0.21
CA ASN A 430 42.40 23.16 -0.36
C ASN A 430 42.16 21.65 -0.44
N GLY A 431 40.91 21.19 -0.43
CA GLY A 431 40.55 19.78 -0.54
C GLY A 431 40.83 18.94 0.72
N CYS A 432 40.89 19.55 1.91
CA CYS A 432 41.27 18.85 3.17
C CYS A 432 40.22 17.82 3.68
N ASN A 433 39.06 17.70 3.06
CA ASN A 433 37.97 16.76 3.34
C ASN A 433 37.28 16.88 4.72
N LYS A 434 37.75 17.74 5.62
CA LYS A 434 37.20 17.85 6.98
C LYS A 434 35.70 18.12 7.05
N CYS A 435 35.14 18.88 6.08
CA CYS A 435 33.72 19.17 6.04
C CYS A 435 32.86 17.92 5.71
N ALA A 436 33.34 17.05 4.82
CA ALA A 436 32.65 15.82 4.46
C ALA A 436 32.81 14.75 5.57
N GLU A 437 34.02 14.53 6.05
CA GLU A 437 34.32 13.55 7.13
C GLU A 437 33.59 13.85 8.44
N ASN A 438 33.24 15.10 8.70
CA ASN A 438 32.56 15.50 9.94
C ASN A 438 31.09 15.94 9.70
N CYS A 439 30.54 15.67 8.53
CA CYS A 439 29.11 15.95 8.26
C CYS A 439 28.24 14.91 8.95
N PRO A 440 27.46 15.25 10.00
CA PRO A 440 26.72 14.25 10.77
C PRO A 440 25.71 13.46 9.95
N CYS A 441 25.06 14.08 8.95
CA CYS A 441 24.05 13.46 8.10
C CYS A 441 24.60 12.95 6.75
N GLY A 442 25.92 13.00 6.52
CA GLY A 442 26.54 12.55 5.29
C GLY A 442 26.22 13.39 4.04
N TYR A 443 25.68 14.60 4.19
CA TYR A 443 25.22 15.44 3.08
C TYR A 443 26.35 15.94 2.17
N ILE A 444 27.56 16.09 2.68
CA ILE A 444 28.72 16.63 1.94
C ILE A 444 29.55 15.50 1.40
N GLU A 445 29.76 15.48 0.09
CA GLU A 445 30.70 14.57 -0.58
C GLU A 445 31.80 15.39 -1.25
N MET A 446 33.04 14.93 -1.12
CA MET A 446 34.19 15.46 -1.84
C MET A 446 34.50 14.54 -3.03
N ARG A 447 34.59 15.12 -4.21
CA ARG A 447 34.93 14.43 -5.47
C ARG A 447 36.24 14.97 -6.03
#